data_afddf854bad2faa779dbad9cb260ccc8
#
_entry.id   afddf854bad2faa779dbad9cb260ccc8
#
_cell.length_a   1.000
_cell.length_b   1.000
_cell.length_c   1.000
_cell.angle_alpha   90.00
_cell.angle_beta   90.00
_cell.angle_gamma   90.00
#
_symmetry.space_group_name_H-M   'P 1'
#
loop_
_entity.id
_entity.type
_entity.pdbx_description
1 polymer ?
#
loop_
_entity_poly.entity_id
_entity_poly.type
_entity_poly.pdbx_seq_one_letter_code
_entity_poly.pdbx_strand_id
1 'polypeptide(L)'
;LAYSLCRYIGRQCEVVEQDWDGMIPALQMRKFDAIMAGMSITDERKKVITFSQGYADEVAALAVMKGSSLEGMSTPVGISLSKPNSDAKKALKTITAALAGKTVCTQTGTIHQNFLESGDVGKVNVRTYKTQDEVNLDLTAGRCDVALAAAVAFTDYAEKSGKPVVLVGPTFSGGAFGNGVGVGLRQASQLGGTLGARDAELLKAFNKAIDQARKDGVISRLAIKHFGFDASM
;
A
#
# COMPACT_ATOMS: atom_id res chain seq x y z
N LEU A 1 -6.15 11.71 -8.37
CA LEU A 1 -4.85 11.80 -9.04
C LEU A 1 -4.89 11.17 -10.44
N ALA A 2 -5.49 9.97 -10.66
CA ALA A 2 -5.54 9.30 -11.96
C ALA A 2 -6.00 10.23 -13.10
N TYR A 3 -7.17 10.84 -12.96
CA TYR A 3 -7.68 11.79 -13.97
C TYR A 3 -6.77 13.00 -14.19
N SER A 4 -6.03 13.46 -13.15
CA SER A 4 -5.07 14.55 -13.32
C SER A 4 -3.87 14.11 -14.16
N LEU A 5 -3.31 12.92 -13.90
CA LEU A 5 -2.21 12.38 -14.70
C LEU A 5 -2.65 12.13 -16.14
N CYS A 6 -3.86 11.63 -16.37
CA CYS A 6 -4.40 11.43 -17.71
C CYS A 6 -4.49 12.72 -18.51
N ARG A 7 -4.88 13.84 -17.88
CA ARG A 7 -4.86 15.17 -18.51
C ARG A 7 -3.45 15.61 -18.91
N TYR A 8 -2.46 15.39 -18.04
CA TYR A 8 -1.05 15.68 -18.36
C TYR A 8 -0.51 14.83 -19.51
N ILE A 9 -1.00 13.60 -19.66
CA ILE A 9 -0.64 12.70 -20.78
C ILE A 9 -1.39 13.09 -22.06
N GLY A 10 -2.45 13.92 -21.98
CA GLY A 10 -3.32 14.25 -23.10
C GLY A 10 -4.24 13.11 -23.53
N ARG A 11 -4.66 12.27 -22.56
CA ARG A 11 -5.55 11.11 -22.79
C ARG A 11 -6.81 11.22 -21.93
N GLN A 12 -7.91 10.71 -22.47
CA GLN A 12 -9.06 10.35 -21.65
C GLN A 12 -8.82 8.99 -21.03
N CYS A 13 -9.11 8.87 -19.73
CA CYS A 13 -8.97 7.61 -19.01
C CYS A 13 -10.32 7.19 -18.47
N GLU A 14 -10.59 5.92 -18.58
CA GLU A 14 -11.68 5.23 -17.91
C GLU A 14 -11.12 4.52 -16.69
N VAL A 15 -11.76 4.67 -15.55
CA VAL A 15 -11.42 3.94 -14.33
C VAL A 15 -12.34 2.73 -14.23
N VAL A 16 -11.74 1.54 -14.18
CA VAL A 16 -12.46 0.27 -14.02
C VAL A 16 -12.16 -0.32 -12.66
N GLU A 17 -13.17 -0.91 -12.03
CA GLU A 17 -13.02 -1.60 -10.76
C GLU A 17 -12.42 -2.99 -10.98
N GLN A 18 -11.52 -3.38 -10.10
CA GLN A 18 -10.88 -4.69 -10.09
C GLN A 18 -10.53 -5.08 -8.66
N ASP A 19 -10.83 -6.33 -8.30
CA ASP A 19 -10.38 -6.90 -7.03
C ASP A 19 -8.86 -6.86 -6.92
N TRP A 20 -8.35 -6.56 -5.73
CA TRP A 20 -6.93 -6.32 -5.49
C TRP A 20 -6.03 -7.46 -5.96
N ASP A 21 -6.35 -8.69 -5.57
CA ASP A 21 -5.59 -9.90 -5.90
C ASP A 21 -5.58 -10.24 -7.39
N GLY A 22 -6.57 -9.73 -8.14
CA GLY A 22 -6.69 -9.87 -9.59
C GLY A 22 -6.03 -8.77 -10.42
N MET A 23 -5.54 -7.68 -9.83
CA MET A 23 -5.08 -6.50 -10.60
C MET A 23 -3.89 -6.81 -11.52
N ILE A 24 -2.84 -7.45 -11.03
CA ILE A 24 -1.66 -7.77 -11.84
C ILE A 24 -2.00 -8.77 -12.95
N PRO A 25 -2.68 -9.90 -12.69
CA PRO A 25 -3.15 -10.79 -13.75
C PRO A 25 -4.02 -10.08 -14.80
N ALA A 26 -4.96 -9.23 -14.38
CA ALA A 26 -5.84 -8.51 -15.30
C ALA A 26 -5.08 -7.50 -16.18
N LEU A 27 -4.07 -6.80 -15.63
CA LEU A 27 -3.15 -5.96 -16.38
C LEU A 27 -2.39 -6.75 -17.44
N GLN A 28 -1.85 -7.91 -17.08
CA GLN A 28 -1.13 -8.80 -18.01
C GLN A 28 -2.04 -9.33 -19.12
N MET A 29 -3.31 -9.64 -18.79
CA MET A 29 -4.34 -10.04 -19.76
C MET A 29 -4.92 -8.85 -20.56
N ARG A 30 -4.41 -7.63 -20.38
CA ARG A 30 -4.83 -6.42 -21.09
C ARG A 30 -6.28 -5.99 -20.87
N LYS A 31 -6.86 -6.31 -19.71
CA LYS A 31 -8.18 -5.81 -19.35
C LYS A 31 -8.16 -4.29 -19.11
N PHE A 32 -7.01 -3.73 -18.77
CA PHE A 32 -6.71 -2.30 -18.66
C PHE A 32 -5.23 -2.05 -18.93
N ASP A 33 -4.84 -0.79 -19.07
CA ASP A 33 -3.49 -0.40 -19.50
C ASP A 33 -2.57 -0.02 -18.33
N ALA A 34 -3.12 0.34 -17.19
CA ALA A 34 -2.34 0.75 -16.01
C ALA A 34 -3.08 0.43 -14.71
N ILE A 35 -2.33 0.19 -13.63
CA ILE A 35 -2.84 0.08 -12.27
C ILE A 35 -2.50 1.37 -11.52
N MET A 36 -3.50 2.04 -10.96
CA MET A 36 -3.32 3.22 -10.15
C MET A 36 -4.18 3.15 -8.88
N ALA A 37 -3.75 2.34 -7.94
CA ALA A 37 -4.51 1.94 -6.76
C ALA A 37 -3.66 1.96 -5.46
N GLY A 38 -2.67 2.88 -5.35
CA GLY A 38 -1.77 2.87 -4.20
C GLY A 38 -0.87 1.63 -4.16
N MET A 39 -0.49 1.10 -5.32
CA MET A 39 0.30 -0.13 -5.37
C MET A 39 1.77 0.15 -5.04
N SER A 40 2.25 -0.40 -3.92
CA SER A 40 3.62 -0.24 -3.46
C SER A 40 4.62 -0.82 -4.46
N ILE A 41 5.69 -0.06 -4.70
CA ILE A 41 6.81 -0.43 -5.58
C ILE A 41 7.71 -1.40 -4.83
N THR A 42 7.57 -2.70 -5.07
CA THR A 42 8.40 -3.75 -4.47
C THR A 42 9.22 -4.49 -5.52
N ASP A 43 10.34 -5.06 -5.11
CA ASP A 43 11.19 -5.84 -6.02
C ASP A 43 10.49 -7.12 -6.50
N GLU A 44 9.60 -7.68 -5.69
CA GLU A 44 8.80 -8.84 -6.08
C GLU A 44 7.84 -8.49 -7.23
N ARG A 45 7.10 -7.39 -7.11
CA ARG A 45 6.20 -6.91 -8.16
C ARG A 45 6.93 -6.49 -9.43
N LYS A 46 8.15 -5.92 -9.31
CA LYS A 46 9.00 -5.56 -10.45
C LYS A 46 9.43 -6.75 -11.31
N LYS A 47 9.37 -7.98 -10.79
CA LYS A 47 9.65 -9.18 -11.58
C LYS A 47 8.59 -9.43 -12.65
N VAL A 48 7.37 -8.98 -12.44
CA VAL A 48 6.21 -9.29 -13.30
C VAL A 48 5.54 -8.09 -13.95
N ILE A 49 5.72 -6.88 -13.38
CA ILE A 49 5.25 -5.61 -13.93
C ILE A 49 6.32 -4.53 -13.86
N THR A 50 6.14 -3.47 -14.62
CA THR A 50 6.97 -2.26 -14.54
C THR A 50 6.23 -1.19 -13.76
N PHE A 51 6.94 -0.36 -13.01
CA PHE A 51 6.39 0.78 -12.32
C PHE A 51 6.87 2.10 -12.92
N SER A 52 6.03 3.11 -12.88
CA SER A 52 6.47 4.50 -12.96
C SER A 52 7.39 4.84 -11.79
N GLN A 53 7.99 6.03 -11.81
CA GLN A 53 8.50 6.61 -10.57
C GLN A 53 7.39 6.69 -9.51
N GLY A 54 7.77 6.70 -8.23
CA GLY A 54 6.82 6.86 -7.13
C GLY A 54 6.11 8.22 -7.21
N TYR A 55 4.82 8.26 -6.88
CA TYR A 55 4.06 9.50 -6.81
C TYR A 55 3.68 9.89 -5.38
N ALA A 56 3.68 8.93 -4.46
CA ALA A 56 3.43 9.19 -3.05
C ALA A 56 4.14 8.17 -2.17
N ASP A 57 4.47 8.59 -0.95
CA ASP A 57 4.89 7.69 0.13
C ASP A 57 3.67 7.05 0.79
N GLU A 58 3.82 5.79 1.15
CA GLU A 58 2.84 5.06 1.92
C GLU A 58 3.55 4.27 3.01
N VAL A 59 3.00 4.30 4.21
CA VAL A 59 3.47 3.51 5.34
C VAL A 59 2.39 2.52 5.77
N ALA A 60 2.81 1.32 6.15
CA ALA A 60 1.92 0.36 6.77
C ALA A 60 1.87 0.57 8.29
N ALA A 61 0.77 0.18 8.91
CA ALA A 61 0.59 0.25 10.35
C ALA A 61 -0.27 -0.91 10.87
N LEU A 62 -0.05 -1.24 12.12
CA LEU A 62 -0.97 -2.06 12.90
C LEU A 62 -2.09 -1.18 13.45
N ALA A 63 -3.31 -1.69 13.46
CA ALA A 63 -4.47 -1.03 14.04
C ALA A 63 -5.24 -1.96 14.95
N VAL A 64 -5.80 -1.39 16.02
CA VAL A 64 -6.64 -2.09 17.00
C VAL A 64 -7.85 -1.25 17.36
N MET A 65 -8.82 -1.86 17.99
CA MET A 65 -9.87 -1.10 18.67
C MET A 65 -9.31 -0.40 19.92
N LYS A 66 -9.73 0.84 20.15
CA LYS A 66 -9.42 1.58 21.38
C LYS A 66 -9.81 0.75 22.61
N GLY A 67 -8.95 0.75 23.61
CA GLY A 67 -9.11 -0.11 24.80
C GLY A 67 -8.53 -1.51 24.65
N SER A 68 -7.94 -1.84 23.49
CA SER A 68 -7.20 -3.09 23.31
C SER A 68 -5.98 -3.15 24.23
N SER A 69 -5.61 -4.36 24.66
CA SER A 69 -4.37 -4.60 25.42
C SER A 69 -3.09 -4.22 24.65
N LEU A 70 -3.18 -4.02 23.34
CA LEU A 70 -2.07 -3.62 22.47
C LEU A 70 -1.97 -2.09 22.31
N GLU A 71 -2.93 -1.30 22.78
CA GLU A 71 -2.95 0.17 22.60
C GLU A 71 -1.72 0.85 23.23
N GLY A 72 -1.18 0.30 24.32
CA GLY A 72 0.01 0.82 25.00
C GLY A 72 1.35 0.30 24.46
N MET A 73 1.40 -0.27 23.27
CA MET A 73 2.64 -0.81 22.70
C MET A 73 3.69 0.28 22.48
N SER A 74 4.76 0.26 23.30
CA SER A 74 5.85 1.23 23.21
C SER A 74 6.88 0.80 22.16
N THR A 75 6.91 1.52 21.05
CA THR A 75 7.88 1.34 19.94
C THR A 75 8.31 2.70 19.40
N PRO A 76 9.39 2.79 18.60
CA PRO A 76 9.67 3.96 17.78
C PRO A 76 8.47 4.31 16.87
N VAL A 77 8.31 5.57 16.50
CA VAL A 77 7.18 6.05 15.68
C VAL A 77 7.18 5.41 14.28
N GLY A 78 8.35 5.24 13.67
CA GLY A 78 8.49 4.63 12.35
C GLY A 78 9.78 3.82 12.24
N ILE A 79 9.72 2.74 11.46
CA ILE A 79 10.88 1.91 11.16
C ILE A 79 10.97 1.64 9.66
N SER A 80 12.21 1.56 9.15
CA SER A 80 12.46 1.12 7.78
C SER A 80 13.03 -0.30 7.78
N LEU A 81 12.45 -1.14 6.93
CA LEU A 81 12.91 -2.52 6.75
C LEU A 81 13.90 -2.69 5.59
N SER A 82 14.21 -1.64 4.84
CA SER A 82 15.26 -1.69 3.79
C SER A 82 16.65 -1.90 4.37
N LYS A 83 16.95 -1.23 5.49
CA LYS A 83 18.21 -1.36 6.25
C LYS A 83 17.89 -1.28 7.74
N PRO A 84 17.41 -2.39 8.34
CA PRO A 84 16.96 -2.38 9.73
C PRO A 84 18.11 -2.04 10.68
N ASN A 85 17.96 -0.96 11.43
CA ASN A 85 18.86 -0.56 12.51
C ASN A 85 18.48 -1.27 13.83
N SER A 86 19.15 -0.92 14.93
CA SER A 86 18.89 -1.48 16.27
C SER A 86 17.44 -1.24 16.72
N ASP A 87 16.87 -0.08 16.40
CA ASP A 87 15.52 0.29 16.82
C ASP A 87 14.46 -0.50 16.06
N ALA A 88 14.67 -0.69 14.74
CA ALA A 88 13.81 -1.56 13.93
C ALA A 88 13.82 -3.01 14.44
N LYS A 89 15.01 -3.56 14.76
CA LYS A 89 15.13 -4.91 15.34
C LYS A 89 14.42 -5.02 16.70
N LYS A 90 14.60 -4.01 17.56
CA LYS A 90 13.91 -3.95 18.86
C LYS A 90 12.39 -3.87 18.70
N ALA A 91 11.91 -3.01 17.78
CA ALA A 91 10.49 -2.86 17.48
C ALA A 91 9.89 -4.18 16.97
N LEU A 92 10.54 -4.85 16.00
CA LEU A 92 10.09 -6.15 15.50
C LEU A 92 9.99 -7.19 16.62
N LYS A 93 10.97 -7.25 17.53
CA LYS A 93 10.92 -8.15 18.70
C LYS A 93 9.71 -7.85 19.61
N THR A 94 9.44 -6.56 19.88
CA THR A 94 8.29 -6.14 20.66
C THR A 94 6.97 -6.54 20.00
N ILE A 95 6.87 -6.32 18.68
CA ILE A 95 5.69 -6.68 17.88
C ILE A 95 5.49 -8.19 17.87
N THR A 96 6.55 -8.97 17.65
CA THR A 96 6.49 -10.44 17.67
C THR A 96 5.90 -10.95 19.01
N ALA A 97 6.36 -10.39 20.12
CA ALA A 97 5.84 -10.76 21.44
C ALA A 97 4.37 -10.34 21.63
N ALA A 98 4.00 -9.15 21.14
CA ALA A 98 2.65 -8.61 21.24
C ALA A 98 1.64 -9.36 20.37
N LEU A 99 2.06 -9.83 19.20
CA LEU A 99 1.21 -10.56 18.25
C LEU A 99 1.12 -12.07 18.53
N ALA A 100 1.91 -12.59 19.46
CA ALA A 100 1.89 -14.03 19.79
C ALA A 100 0.49 -14.49 20.19
N GLY A 101 -0.04 -15.48 19.46
CA GLY A 101 -1.38 -16.03 19.66
C GLY A 101 -2.55 -15.14 19.24
N LYS A 102 -2.28 -13.96 18.67
CA LYS A 102 -3.30 -13.03 18.17
C LYS A 102 -3.76 -13.39 16.76
N THR A 103 -5.00 -13.03 16.47
CA THR A 103 -5.54 -13.06 15.10
C THR A 103 -5.26 -11.72 14.44
N VAL A 104 -4.41 -11.74 13.41
CA VAL A 104 -4.03 -10.56 12.62
C VAL A 104 -4.77 -10.58 11.29
N CYS A 105 -5.59 -9.58 11.05
CA CYS A 105 -6.38 -9.45 9.82
C CYS A 105 -5.69 -8.55 8.79
N THR A 106 -5.77 -8.94 7.54
CA THR A 106 -5.23 -8.15 6.41
C THR A 106 -5.95 -8.49 5.10
N GLN A 107 -5.76 -7.68 4.07
CA GLN A 107 -6.31 -7.97 2.75
C GLN A 107 -5.44 -8.99 2.00
N THR A 108 -6.08 -9.92 1.30
CA THR A 108 -5.44 -10.96 0.48
C THR A 108 -4.61 -10.34 -0.67
N GLY A 109 -3.47 -10.96 -0.99
CA GLY A 109 -2.61 -10.56 -2.11
C GLY A 109 -1.84 -9.24 -1.88
N THR A 110 -1.78 -8.78 -0.63
CA THR A 110 -1.06 -7.56 -0.27
C THR A 110 0.35 -7.86 0.26
N ILE A 111 1.18 -6.82 0.26
CA ILE A 111 2.49 -6.85 0.93
C ILE A 111 2.36 -7.05 2.44
N HIS A 112 1.21 -6.66 3.01
CA HIS A 112 0.90 -6.83 4.43
C HIS A 112 0.72 -8.31 4.78
N GLN A 113 -0.02 -9.07 3.95
CA GLN A 113 -0.12 -10.53 4.08
C GLN A 113 1.25 -11.17 3.97
N ASN A 114 2.02 -10.85 2.93
CA ASN A 114 3.35 -11.41 2.73
C ASN A 114 4.27 -11.17 3.93
N PHE A 115 4.24 -9.96 4.51
CA PHE A 115 5.03 -9.63 5.69
C PHE A 115 4.60 -10.45 6.92
N LEU A 116 3.31 -10.63 7.17
CA LEU A 116 2.82 -11.44 8.28
C LEU A 116 3.20 -12.92 8.14
N GLU A 117 3.26 -13.42 6.91
CA GLU A 117 3.58 -14.81 6.56
C GLU A 117 5.09 -15.06 6.40
N SER A 118 5.91 -14.01 6.28
CA SER A 118 7.37 -14.12 6.13
C SER A 118 8.08 -14.73 7.35
N GLY A 119 7.46 -14.61 8.53
CA GLY A 119 8.07 -14.98 9.80
C GLY A 119 8.82 -13.84 10.51
N ASP A 120 8.93 -12.66 9.90
CA ASP A 120 9.63 -11.49 10.47
C ASP A 120 9.01 -11.01 11.79
N VAL A 121 7.72 -11.28 11.99
CA VAL A 121 6.97 -11.00 13.23
C VAL A 121 6.59 -12.27 13.98
N GLY A 122 7.32 -13.35 13.76
CA GLY A 122 7.02 -14.66 14.35
C GLY A 122 5.79 -15.34 13.74
N LYS A 123 5.32 -16.38 14.42
CA LYS A 123 4.13 -17.12 13.96
C LYS A 123 2.87 -16.44 14.51
N VAL A 124 2.05 -15.88 13.63
CA VAL A 124 0.76 -15.25 13.94
C VAL A 124 -0.39 -15.99 13.27
N ASN A 125 -1.61 -15.84 13.79
CA ASN A 125 -2.80 -16.35 13.12
C ASN A 125 -3.28 -15.34 12.08
N VAL A 126 -2.85 -15.48 10.83
CA VAL A 126 -3.26 -14.57 9.76
C VAL A 126 -4.66 -14.92 9.27
N ARG A 127 -5.55 -13.93 9.22
CA ARG A 127 -6.86 -14.03 8.58
C ARG A 127 -6.94 -13.03 7.43
N THR A 128 -7.20 -13.52 6.24
CA THR A 128 -7.25 -12.69 5.03
C THR A 128 -8.67 -12.45 4.56
N TYR A 129 -8.89 -11.29 3.93
CA TYR A 129 -10.15 -10.84 3.38
C TYR A 129 -9.97 -10.34 1.95
N LYS A 130 -11.02 -10.38 1.17
CA LYS A 130 -10.98 -9.94 -0.22
C LYS A 130 -10.81 -8.42 -0.34
N THR A 131 -11.41 -7.68 0.58
CA THR A 131 -11.38 -6.21 0.60
C THR A 131 -10.85 -5.65 1.93
N GLN A 132 -10.31 -4.43 1.88
CA GLN A 132 -9.91 -3.70 3.10
C GLN A 132 -11.12 -3.36 3.98
N ASP A 133 -12.29 -3.12 3.38
CA ASP A 133 -13.53 -2.84 4.12
C ASP A 133 -13.93 -4.04 5.00
N GLU A 134 -13.80 -5.27 4.49
CA GLU A 134 -14.05 -6.47 5.29
C GLU A 134 -13.06 -6.59 6.46
N VAL A 135 -11.77 -6.25 6.26
CA VAL A 135 -10.78 -6.17 7.33
C VAL A 135 -11.23 -5.18 8.41
N ASN A 136 -11.65 -3.98 8.01
CA ASN A 136 -12.09 -2.93 8.93
C ASN A 136 -13.36 -3.34 9.71
N LEU A 137 -14.32 -3.97 9.01
CA LEU A 137 -15.55 -4.48 9.64
C LEU A 137 -15.26 -5.57 10.67
N ASP A 138 -14.36 -6.50 10.36
CA ASP A 138 -14.03 -7.61 11.27
C ASP A 138 -13.17 -7.15 12.45
N LEU A 139 -12.28 -6.17 12.24
CA LEU A 139 -11.58 -5.50 13.33
C LEU A 139 -12.55 -4.84 14.31
N THR A 140 -13.50 -4.06 13.79
CA THR A 140 -14.47 -3.34 14.63
C THR A 140 -15.53 -4.23 15.24
N ALA A 141 -15.76 -5.42 14.70
CA ALA A 141 -16.63 -6.45 15.26
C ALA A 141 -15.91 -7.35 16.30
N GLY A 142 -14.61 -7.12 16.56
CA GLY A 142 -13.82 -7.92 17.50
C GLY A 142 -13.50 -9.33 17.01
N ARG A 143 -13.63 -9.60 15.71
CA ARG A 143 -13.24 -10.88 15.11
C ARG A 143 -11.75 -10.95 14.73
N CYS A 144 -11.07 -9.81 14.78
CA CYS A 144 -9.63 -9.67 14.71
C CYS A 144 -9.13 -9.01 15.98
N ASP A 145 -8.00 -9.45 16.53
CA ASP A 145 -7.33 -8.76 17.63
C ASP A 145 -6.63 -7.50 17.14
N VAL A 146 -6.09 -7.56 15.92
CA VAL A 146 -5.31 -6.50 15.30
C VAL A 146 -5.44 -6.62 13.76
N ALA A 147 -5.27 -5.52 13.05
CA ALA A 147 -5.19 -5.53 11.59
C ALA A 147 -3.89 -4.88 11.12
N LEU A 148 -3.38 -5.29 9.95
CA LEU A 148 -2.24 -4.69 9.26
C LEU A 148 -2.64 -4.25 7.86
N ALA A 149 -2.45 -2.98 7.54
CA ALA A 149 -2.71 -2.38 6.24
C ALA A 149 -1.93 -1.06 6.07
N ALA A 150 -2.17 -0.35 4.97
CA ALA A 150 -1.76 1.05 4.83
C ALA A 150 -2.34 1.89 5.97
N ALA A 151 -1.53 2.71 6.62
CA ALA A 151 -1.97 3.52 7.77
C ALA A 151 -3.19 4.38 7.45
N VAL A 152 -3.21 4.98 6.25
CA VAL A 152 -4.32 5.82 5.77
C VAL A 152 -5.65 5.08 5.65
N ALA A 153 -5.64 3.77 5.41
CA ALA A 153 -6.86 2.98 5.33
C ALA A 153 -7.59 2.92 6.67
N PHE A 154 -6.86 2.87 7.78
CA PHE A 154 -7.43 2.86 9.12
C PHE A 154 -7.85 4.25 9.59
N THR A 155 -7.02 5.28 9.33
CA THR A 155 -7.35 6.66 9.74
C THR A 155 -8.58 7.18 8.99
N ASP A 156 -8.65 6.95 7.69
CA ASP A 156 -9.81 7.31 6.86
C ASP A 156 -11.08 6.55 7.30
N TYR A 157 -10.95 5.26 7.60
CA TYR A 157 -12.08 4.48 8.10
C TYR A 157 -12.57 4.97 9.47
N ALA A 158 -11.64 5.24 10.39
CA ALA A 158 -12.00 5.76 11.73
C ALA A 158 -12.73 7.11 11.62
N GLU A 159 -12.24 8.02 10.77
CA GLU A 159 -12.85 9.33 10.55
C GLU A 159 -14.25 9.20 9.93
N LYS A 160 -14.41 8.42 8.88
CA LYS A 160 -15.69 8.28 8.16
C LYS A 160 -16.75 7.50 8.92
N SER A 161 -16.34 6.45 9.64
CA SER A 161 -17.27 5.57 10.37
C SER A 161 -17.53 6.02 11.80
N GLY A 162 -16.70 6.90 12.38
CA GLY A 162 -16.72 7.24 13.79
C GLY A 162 -16.32 6.09 14.72
N LYS A 163 -15.77 5.00 14.18
CA LYS A 163 -15.36 3.85 14.98
C LYS A 163 -14.01 4.13 15.66
N PRO A 164 -13.83 3.73 16.91
CA PRO A 164 -12.63 4.02 17.70
C PRO A 164 -11.48 3.07 17.32
N VAL A 165 -11.03 3.11 16.07
CA VAL A 165 -9.85 2.41 15.56
C VAL A 165 -8.64 3.29 15.81
N VAL A 166 -7.57 2.73 16.37
CA VAL A 166 -6.32 3.43 16.68
C VAL A 166 -5.13 2.67 16.12
N LEU A 167 -4.15 3.42 15.62
CA LEU A 167 -2.88 2.84 15.18
C LEU A 167 -2.03 2.51 16.39
N VAL A 168 -1.30 1.39 16.34
CA VAL A 168 -0.41 0.93 17.41
C VAL A 168 0.92 0.46 16.85
N GLY A 169 1.96 0.51 17.68
CA GLY A 169 3.30 0.17 17.25
C GLY A 169 3.89 1.20 16.28
N PRO A 170 4.96 0.85 15.56
CA PRO A 170 5.57 1.74 14.58
C PRO A 170 4.79 1.71 13.26
N THR A 171 4.98 2.75 12.44
CA THR A 171 4.71 2.63 11.01
C THR A 171 5.88 1.92 10.32
N PHE A 172 5.58 1.17 9.26
CA PHE A 172 6.55 0.39 8.50
C PHE A 172 6.74 0.97 7.11
N SER A 173 7.99 1.04 6.67
CA SER A 173 8.38 1.43 5.31
C SER A 173 9.55 0.62 4.81
N GLY A 174 9.79 0.63 3.50
CA GLY A 174 10.93 -0.03 2.88
C GLY A 174 10.91 -1.56 3.00
N GLY A 175 11.89 -2.24 2.42
CA GLY A 175 11.97 -3.70 2.43
C GLY A 175 10.70 -4.35 1.88
N ALA A 176 10.04 -5.18 2.67
CA ALA A 176 8.80 -5.85 2.31
C ALA A 176 7.66 -4.88 1.95
N PHE A 177 7.66 -3.66 2.51
CA PHE A 177 6.64 -2.63 2.25
C PHE A 177 6.93 -1.76 1.02
N GLY A 178 8.09 -1.96 0.35
CA GLY A 178 8.47 -1.24 -0.85
C GLY A 178 8.92 0.20 -0.60
N ASN A 179 9.10 0.95 -1.70
CA ASN A 179 9.60 2.32 -1.70
C ASN A 179 8.57 3.24 -2.38
N GLY A 180 7.56 3.64 -1.64
CA GLY A 180 6.44 4.44 -2.15
C GLY A 180 5.51 3.67 -3.07
N VAL A 181 4.54 4.38 -3.65
CA VAL A 181 3.54 3.83 -4.57
C VAL A 181 3.70 4.41 -5.96
N GLY A 182 3.48 3.58 -6.98
CA GLY A 182 3.64 3.96 -8.39
C GLY A 182 2.51 3.45 -9.27
N VAL A 183 2.51 3.91 -10.52
CA VAL A 183 1.62 3.38 -11.54
C VAL A 183 2.20 2.07 -12.07
N GLY A 184 1.46 0.97 -11.92
CA GLY A 184 1.85 -0.34 -12.45
C GLY A 184 1.50 -0.46 -13.92
N LEU A 185 2.45 -0.95 -14.73
CA LEU A 185 2.29 -1.15 -16.18
C LEU A 185 2.84 -2.51 -16.58
N ARG A 186 2.44 -3.02 -17.75
CA ARG A 186 3.04 -4.23 -18.32
C ARG A 186 4.53 -4.02 -18.61
N GLN A 187 5.30 -5.08 -18.52
CA GLN A 187 6.71 -5.05 -18.92
C GLN A 187 6.82 -5.02 -20.46
N ALA A 188 7.26 -3.90 -21.00
CA ALA A 188 7.41 -3.71 -22.45
C ALA A 188 8.33 -4.75 -23.09
N SER A 189 9.38 -5.18 -22.39
CA SER A 189 10.34 -6.19 -22.84
C SER A 189 9.74 -7.58 -23.05
N GLN A 190 8.65 -7.90 -22.35
CA GLN A 190 7.97 -9.20 -22.48
C GLN A 190 7.01 -9.25 -23.66
N LEU A 191 6.62 -8.10 -24.21
CA LEU A 191 5.59 -8.03 -25.23
C LEU A 191 6.14 -7.98 -26.66
N GLY A 192 7.32 -7.39 -26.85
CA GLY A 192 7.92 -7.19 -28.19
C GLY A 192 7.08 -6.30 -29.13
N GLY A 193 7.64 -5.94 -30.26
CA GLY A 193 6.97 -5.25 -31.36
C GLY A 193 6.25 -3.95 -30.97
N THR A 194 5.17 -3.66 -31.66
CA THR A 194 4.36 -2.43 -31.47
C THR A 194 3.71 -2.33 -30.09
N LEU A 195 3.37 -3.45 -29.48
CA LEU A 195 2.75 -3.48 -28.16
C LEU A 195 3.74 -3.15 -27.05
N GLY A 196 4.96 -3.67 -27.13
CA GLY A 196 6.04 -3.31 -26.22
C GLY A 196 6.41 -1.84 -26.33
N ALA A 197 6.47 -1.31 -27.57
CA ALA A 197 6.72 0.12 -27.80
C ALA A 197 5.63 1.00 -27.18
N ARG A 198 4.35 0.65 -27.34
CA ARG A 198 3.22 1.37 -26.74
C ARG A 198 3.32 1.42 -25.21
N ASP A 199 3.60 0.30 -24.56
CA ASP A 199 3.68 0.24 -23.11
C ASP A 199 4.92 0.98 -22.57
N ALA A 200 6.04 0.97 -23.33
CA ALA A 200 7.21 1.78 -23.01
C ALA A 200 6.95 3.29 -23.12
N GLU A 201 6.20 3.72 -24.14
CA GLU A 201 5.77 5.11 -24.30
C GLU A 201 4.82 5.54 -23.20
N LEU A 202 3.89 4.65 -22.80
CA LEU A 202 2.95 4.92 -21.71
C LEU A 202 3.69 5.11 -20.38
N LEU A 203 4.72 4.31 -20.09
CA LEU A 203 5.59 4.47 -18.94
C LEU A 203 6.27 5.84 -18.92
N LYS A 204 6.86 6.24 -20.06
CA LYS A 204 7.50 7.57 -20.19
C LYS A 204 6.50 8.69 -20.00
N ALA A 205 5.30 8.55 -20.53
CA ALA A 205 4.23 9.53 -20.40
C ALA A 205 3.78 9.70 -18.94
N PHE A 206 3.60 8.58 -18.20
CA PHE A 206 3.27 8.64 -16.77
C PHE A 206 4.39 9.27 -15.96
N ASN A 207 5.65 8.93 -16.19
CA ASN A 207 6.77 9.55 -15.49
C ASN A 207 6.80 11.07 -15.70
N LYS A 208 6.66 11.53 -16.94
CA LYS A 208 6.60 12.96 -17.28
C LYS A 208 5.38 13.64 -16.62
N ALA A 209 4.23 12.98 -16.61
CA ALA A 209 3.01 13.49 -15.99
C ALA A 209 3.15 13.62 -14.47
N ILE A 210 3.79 12.63 -13.83
CA ILE A 210 4.08 12.68 -12.38
C ILE A 210 5.03 13.83 -12.05
N ASP A 211 6.11 14.01 -12.84
CA ASP A 211 7.03 15.14 -12.65
C ASP A 211 6.31 16.49 -12.77
N GLN A 212 5.43 16.63 -13.77
CA GLN A 212 4.67 17.87 -13.94
C GLN A 212 3.65 18.07 -12.83
N ALA A 213 2.91 17.02 -12.46
CA ALA A 213 1.93 17.07 -11.38
C ALA A 213 2.59 17.39 -10.03
N ARG A 214 3.84 16.96 -9.82
CA ARG A 214 4.64 17.30 -8.64
C ARG A 214 5.04 18.79 -8.67
N LYS A 215 5.58 19.29 -9.79
CA LYS A 215 5.95 20.70 -9.96
C LYS A 215 4.77 21.64 -9.77
N ASP A 216 3.60 21.25 -10.26
CA ASP A 216 2.37 22.04 -10.14
C ASP A 216 1.70 21.91 -8.77
N GLY A 217 2.30 21.13 -7.85
CA GLY A 217 1.79 20.84 -6.51
C GLY A 217 0.46 20.07 -6.48
N VAL A 218 0.09 19.42 -7.60
CA VAL A 218 -1.18 18.67 -7.68
C VAL A 218 -1.17 17.47 -6.76
N ILE A 219 -0.04 16.75 -6.68
CA ILE A 219 0.09 15.56 -5.84
C ILE A 219 -0.01 15.94 -4.37
N SER A 220 0.74 16.95 -3.93
CA SER A 220 0.72 17.47 -2.56
C SER A 220 -0.69 17.95 -2.15
N ARG A 221 -1.33 18.78 -2.99
CA ARG A 221 -2.70 19.27 -2.69
C ARG A 221 -3.71 18.12 -2.57
N LEU A 222 -3.61 17.10 -3.41
CA LEU A 222 -4.50 15.95 -3.32
C LEU A 222 -4.19 15.08 -2.09
N ALA A 223 -2.91 14.90 -1.75
CA ALA A 223 -2.51 14.18 -0.55
C ALA A 223 -3.07 14.88 0.71
N ILE A 224 -2.83 16.17 0.86
CA ILE A 224 -3.33 16.98 1.99
C ILE A 224 -4.87 16.92 2.05
N LYS A 225 -5.54 17.07 0.90
CA LYS A 225 -7.01 17.05 0.84
C LYS A 225 -7.61 15.73 1.31
N HIS A 226 -7.00 14.59 0.95
CA HIS A 226 -7.59 13.27 1.16
C HIS A 226 -7.00 12.52 2.36
N PHE A 227 -5.78 12.82 2.77
CA PHE A 227 -5.09 12.14 3.86
C PHE A 227 -4.79 13.07 5.05
N GLY A 228 -4.98 14.39 4.91
CA GLY A 228 -4.69 15.37 5.95
C GLY A 228 -3.21 15.74 6.09
N PHE A 229 -2.32 15.13 5.30
CA PHE A 229 -0.87 15.41 5.28
C PHE A 229 -0.29 15.29 3.87
N ASP A 230 0.88 15.87 3.65
CA ASP A 230 1.58 15.77 2.36
C ASP A 230 2.33 14.43 2.26
N ALA A 231 1.80 13.53 1.46
CA ALA A 231 2.42 12.24 1.13
C ALA A 231 3.18 12.26 -0.21
N SER A 232 3.39 13.43 -0.84
CA SER A 232 4.12 13.53 -2.11
C SER A 232 5.60 13.16 -1.93
N MET A 233 6.13 12.41 -2.90
CA MET A 233 7.57 12.07 -2.98
C MET A 233 8.33 13.14 -3.75
#